data_87a3cf875042430cce416e6f7d07e414
#
_entry.id   87a3cf875042430cce416e6f7d07e414
#
_cell.length_a   1.000
_cell.length_b   1.000
_cell.length_c   1.000
_cell.angle_alpha   90.00
_cell.angle_beta   90.00
_cell.angle_gamma   90.00
#
_symmetry.space_group_name_H-M   'P 1'
#
loop_
_entity.id
_entity.type
_entity.pdbx_description
1 polymer ?
#
loop_
_entity_poly.entity_id
_entity_poly.type
_entity_poly.pdbx_seq_one_letter_code
_entity_poly.pdbx_strand_id
1 'polypeptide(L)'
;MKNILISGATGFIGQRLVGAVDANIRVLSREKQPDYETVVCDFEKEDIPKSALELIDTVFHIAGFAHDIRNAGEIEDLYHRVNVNATVQLAELAVKSNVKRFVFVSSVKAGGSPDFEVCASESDQGDSEGVYGKTKREAELKLLEIGQVSGMHVSIIRPSLVYGPDIKGNLQLMLSGIEKGWFPPLPE
;
A
#
# COMPACT_ATOMS: atom_id res chain seq x y z
N MET A 1 2.30 4.15 25.38
CA MET A 1 1.65 3.54 24.22
C MET A 1 2.40 3.98 22.96
N LYS A 2 2.48 3.18 21.92
CA LYS A 2 3.11 3.59 20.65
C LYS A 2 2.12 4.43 19.85
N ASN A 3 2.61 5.47 19.19
CA ASN A 3 1.80 6.27 18.28
C ASN A 3 2.07 5.81 16.85
N ILE A 4 1.04 5.44 16.12
CA ILE A 4 1.17 4.95 14.76
C ILE A 4 0.34 5.79 13.80
N LEU A 5 0.91 6.02 12.60
CA LEU A 5 0.19 6.58 11.47
C LEU A 5 -0.17 5.46 10.50
N ILE A 6 -1.43 5.40 10.09
CA ILE A 6 -1.90 4.45 9.08
C ILE A 6 -2.49 5.22 7.89
N SER A 7 -1.89 5.09 6.72
CA SER A 7 -2.50 5.53 5.47
C SER A 7 -3.25 4.37 4.81
N GLY A 8 -4.41 4.62 4.22
CA GLY A 8 -5.24 3.58 3.63
C GLY A 8 -6.01 2.73 4.67
N ALA A 9 -6.27 3.28 5.85
CA ALA A 9 -7.01 2.63 6.94
C ALA A 9 -8.42 2.17 6.54
N THR A 10 -9.06 2.83 5.57
CA THR A 10 -10.40 2.48 5.06
C THR A 10 -10.40 1.37 4.01
N GLY A 11 -9.22 0.96 3.54
CA GLY A 11 -9.05 -0.12 2.58
C GLY A 11 -9.18 -1.51 3.20
N PHE A 12 -9.20 -2.54 2.35
CA PHE A 12 -9.40 -3.94 2.77
C PHE A 12 -8.38 -4.42 3.82
N ILE A 13 -7.09 -4.13 3.63
CA ILE A 13 -6.03 -4.47 4.59
C ILE A 13 -6.07 -3.50 5.79
N GLY A 14 -6.24 -2.20 5.51
CA GLY A 14 -6.19 -1.16 6.52
C GLY A 14 -7.21 -1.32 7.64
N GLN A 15 -8.46 -1.62 7.32
CA GLN A 15 -9.52 -1.84 8.30
C GLN A 15 -9.19 -2.98 9.27
N ARG A 16 -8.55 -4.03 8.80
CA ARG A 16 -8.13 -5.17 9.62
C ARG A 16 -6.93 -4.84 10.49
N LEU A 17 -5.98 -4.08 9.94
CA LEU A 17 -4.83 -3.62 10.72
C LEU A 17 -5.26 -2.71 11.87
N VAL A 18 -6.15 -1.75 11.62
CA VAL A 18 -6.66 -0.82 12.64
C VAL A 18 -7.31 -1.57 13.80
N GLY A 19 -8.08 -2.62 13.50
CA GLY A 19 -8.72 -3.46 14.52
C GLY A 19 -7.79 -4.44 15.24
N ALA A 20 -6.58 -4.67 14.73
CA ALA A 20 -5.65 -5.66 15.26
C ALA A 20 -4.52 -5.05 16.11
N VAL A 21 -4.26 -3.75 16.02
CA VAL A 21 -3.15 -3.10 16.72
C VAL A 21 -3.62 -2.40 18.00
N ASP A 22 -2.91 -2.62 19.10
CA ASP A 22 -3.09 -1.91 20.38
C ASP A 22 -2.11 -0.73 20.44
N ALA A 23 -2.54 0.42 19.92
CA ALA A 23 -1.74 1.64 19.84
C ALA A 23 -2.62 2.89 19.74
N ASN A 24 -2.03 4.07 19.92
CA ASN A 24 -2.69 5.32 19.54
C ASN A 24 -2.61 5.46 18.01
N ILE A 25 -3.76 5.40 17.36
CA ILE A 25 -3.84 5.39 15.89
C ILE A 25 -4.20 6.79 15.40
N ARG A 26 -3.36 7.33 14.51
CA ARG A 26 -3.68 8.45 13.63
C ARG A 26 -3.86 7.92 12.21
N VAL A 27 -4.89 8.38 11.54
CA VAL A 27 -5.22 7.98 10.16
C VAL A 27 -4.91 9.11 9.20
N LEU A 28 -4.24 8.78 8.09
CA LEU A 28 -4.07 9.68 6.95
C LEU A 28 -5.03 9.23 5.85
N SER A 29 -6.05 10.04 5.57
CA SER A 29 -7.19 9.66 4.73
C SER A 29 -7.75 10.85 3.96
N ARG A 30 -8.42 10.59 2.83
CA ARG A 30 -9.10 11.61 2.04
C ARG A 30 -10.32 12.23 2.76
N GLU A 31 -10.88 11.50 3.71
CA GLU A 31 -12.06 11.91 4.46
C GLU A 31 -11.83 11.66 5.96
N LYS A 32 -12.47 12.48 6.80
CA LYS A 32 -12.41 12.32 8.25
C LYS A 32 -13.00 10.98 8.69
N GLN A 33 -12.27 10.27 9.52
CA GLN A 33 -12.71 9.01 10.14
C GLN A 33 -13.16 9.30 11.58
N PRO A 34 -14.42 9.04 11.93
CA PRO A 34 -14.99 9.48 13.22
C PRO A 34 -14.30 8.83 14.43
N ASP A 35 -13.83 7.59 14.28
CA ASP A 35 -13.28 6.79 15.37
C ASP A 35 -11.78 7.01 15.60
N TYR A 36 -11.13 7.83 14.76
CA TYR A 36 -9.67 8.02 14.79
C TYR A 36 -9.26 9.47 14.66
N GLU A 37 -8.14 9.81 15.28
CA GLU A 37 -7.46 11.05 14.96
C GLU A 37 -7.11 11.05 13.46
N THR A 38 -7.71 11.94 12.69
CA THR A 38 -7.58 11.96 11.24
C THR A 38 -6.88 13.22 10.76
N VAL A 39 -5.83 13.03 9.99
CA VAL A 39 -5.28 14.07 9.11
C VAL A 39 -5.88 13.85 7.72
N VAL A 40 -6.64 14.84 7.25
CA VAL A 40 -7.24 14.77 5.91
C VAL A 40 -6.21 15.18 4.88
N CYS A 41 -6.01 14.34 3.87
CA CYS A 41 -5.07 14.58 2.77
C CYS A 41 -5.44 13.71 1.56
N ASP A 42 -5.53 14.33 0.40
CA ASP A 42 -5.72 13.65 -0.88
C ASP A 42 -4.41 13.63 -1.67
N PHE A 43 -3.74 12.49 -1.71
CA PHE A 43 -2.45 12.31 -2.41
C PHE A 43 -2.48 12.65 -3.91
N GLU A 44 -3.67 12.70 -4.50
CA GLU A 44 -3.84 13.12 -5.89
C GLU A 44 -3.72 14.63 -6.07
N LYS A 45 -4.00 15.43 -5.02
CA LYS A 45 -4.22 16.87 -5.15
C LYS A 45 -3.30 17.74 -4.31
N GLU A 46 -2.81 17.21 -3.20
CA GLU A 46 -2.13 18.02 -2.20
C GLU A 46 -0.94 17.31 -1.56
N ASP A 47 -0.03 18.09 -1.01
CA ASP A 47 1.12 17.60 -0.26
C ASP A 47 0.70 17.15 1.14
N ILE A 48 1.42 16.14 1.66
CA ILE A 48 1.17 15.61 3.00
C ILE A 48 1.58 16.66 4.05
N PRO A 49 0.67 17.08 4.93
CA PRO A 49 0.98 18.05 5.95
C PRO A 49 1.95 17.47 7.01
N LYS A 50 2.91 18.27 7.44
CA LYS A 50 3.91 17.85 8.45
C LYS A 50 3.28 17.39 9.77
N SER A 51 2.13 17.96 10.14
CA SER A 51 1.37 17.57 11.33
C SER A 51 0.95 16.10 11.33
N ALA A 52 0.87 15.45 10.16
CA ALA A 52 0.56 14.03 10.08
C ALA A 52 1.56 13.16 10.86
N LEU A 53 2.82 13.58 10.94
CA LEU A 53 3.94 12.80 11.51
C LEU A 53 4.33 13.25 12.93
N GLU A 54 3.63 14.23 13.53
CA GLU A 54 3.94 14.71 14.88
C GLU A 54 3.75 13.60 15.92
N LEU A 55 4.79 13.32 16.70
CA LEU A 55 4.80 12.27 17.74
C LEU A 55 4.56 10.84 17.24
N ILE A 56 4.73 10.55 15.95
CA ILE A 56 4.56 9.23 15.38
C ILE A 56 5.85 8.41 15.55
N ASP A 57 5.70 7.17 16.04
CA ASP A 57 6.80 6.20 16.19
C ASP A 57 6.94 5.30 14.97
N THR A 58 5.80 4.94 14.36
CA THR A 58 5.73 3.97 13.26
C THR A 58 4.69 4.40 12.22
N VAL A 59 5.05 4.31 10.95
CA VAL A 59 4.14 4.51 9.81
C VAL A 59 3.80 3.16 9.19
N PHE A 60 2.51 2.91 8.95
CA PHE A 60 2.01 1.87 8.07
C PHE A 60 1.42 2.51 6.82
N HIS A 61 2.14 2.42 5.71
CA HIS A 61 1.72 2.99 4.43
C HIS A 61 1.08 1.90 3.58
N ILE A 62 -0.26 1.87 3.60
CA ILE A 62 -1.10 0.89 2.89
C ILE A 62 -1.79 1.55 1.70
N ALA A 63 -2.00 2.87 1.76
CA ALA A 63 -2.61 3.62 0.68
C ALA A 63 -1.84 3.42 -0.63
N GLY A 64 -2.59 3.32 -1.71
CA GLY A 64 -2.04 3.20 -3.04
C GLY A 64 -3.16 3.18 -4.07
N PHE A 65 -2.81 3.50 -5.28
CA PHE A 65 -3.70 3.49 -6.43
C PHE A 65 -3.51 2.16 -7.17
N ALA A 66 -4.55 1.32 -7.26
CA ALA A 66 -4.41 -0.05 -7.74
C ALA A 66 -5.32 -0.42 -8.93
N HIS A 67 -6.45 0.23 -9.09
CA HIS A 67 -7.45 -0.11 -10.12
C HIS A 67 -8.08 1.14 -10.69
N ASP A 68 -7.88 1.38 -11.99
CA ASP A 68 -8.62 2.39 -12.74
C ASP A 68 -8.88 1.92 -14.16
N ILE A 69 -10.03 2.32 -14.69
CA ILE A 69 -10.50 2.04 -16.04
C ILE A 69 -10.39 3.28 -16.95
N ARG A 70 -9.78 4.37 -16.47
CA ARG A 70 -9.54 5.61 -17.22
C ARG A 70 -8.48 5.43 -18.32
N ASN A 71 -8.33 6.40 -19.20
CA ASN A 71 -7.40 6.35 -20.35
C ASN A 71 -5.93 6.21 -19.94
N ALA A 72 -5.15 5.40 -20.66
CA ALA A 72 -3.82 4.94 -20.28
C ALA A 72 -2.80 6.03 -19.93
N GLY A 73 -2.79 7.19 -20.60
CA GLY A 73 -1.79 8.24 -20.36
C GLY A 73 -2.03 9.04 -19.07
N GLU A 74 -3.28 9.41 -18.78
CA GLU A 74 -3.62 10.13 -17.54
C GLU A 74 -3.47 9.25 -16.30
N ILE A 75 -3.62 7.96 -16.49
CA ILE A 75 -3.50 6.94 -15.45
C ILE A 75 -2.05 6.79 -14.98
N GLU A 76 -1.06 6.78 -15.88
CA GLU A 76 0.34 6.57 -15.52
C GLU A 76 0.86 7.66 -14.60
N ASP A 77 0.56 8.93 -14.92
CA ASP A 77 0.92 10.08 -14.08
C ASP A 77 0.27 9.99 -12.68
N LEU A 78 -0.97 9.52 -12.61
CA LEU A 78 -1.69 9.36 -11.36
C LEU A 78 -1.10 8.22 -10.50
N TYR A 79 -0.77 7.08 -11.13
CA TYR A 79 -0.06 6.00 -10.47
C TYR A 79 1.27 6.47 -9.88
N HIS A 80 2.04 7.23 -10.65
CA HIS A 80 3.32 7.75 -10.20
C HIS A 80 3.15 8.76 -9.06
N ARG A 81 2.19 9.68 -9.17
CA ARG A 81 1.89 10.67 -8.14
C ARG A 81 1.52 10.01 -6.80
N VAL A 82 0.58 9.06 -6.83
CA VAL A 82 0.06 8.44 -5.59
C VAL A 82 0.99 7.36 -5.07
N ASN A 83 1.51 6.47 -5.92
CA ASN A 83 2.27 5.32 -5.46
C ASN A 83 3.75 5.63 -5.24
N VAL A 84 4.31 6.61 -5.95
CA VAL A 84 5.73 6.96 -5.83
C VAL A 84 5.89 8.26 -5.06
N ASN A 85 5.40 9.39 -5.61
CA ASN A 85 5.71 10.70 -5.06
C ASN A 85 5.17 10.87 -3.64
N ALA A 86 3.90 10.51 -3.40
CA ALA A 86 3.31 10.60 -2.06
C ALA A 86 3.99 9.63 -1.07
N THR A 87 4.39 8.43 -1.51
CA THR A 87 5.14 7.48 -0.67
C THR A 87 6.49 8.04 -0.26
N VAL A 88 7.24 8.61 -1.20
CA VAL A 88 8.54 9.24 -0.94
C VAL A 88 8.39 10.45 -0.02
N GLN A 89 7.42 11.33 -0.30
CA GLN A 89 7.13 12.49 0.54
C GLN A 89 6.80 12.08 1.98
N LEU A 90 5.97 11.06 2.16
CA LEU A 90 5.62 10.55 3.49
C LEU A 90 6.85 10.01 4.22
N ALA A 91 7.72 9.28 3.52
CA ALA A 91 8.94 8.74 4.11
C ALA A 91 9.95 9.84 4.49
N GLU A 92 10.13 10.84 3.65
CA GLU A 92 11.01 12.00 3.95
C GLU A 92 10.49 12.82 5.16
N LEU A 93 9.17 13.01 5.23
CA LEU A 93 8.55 13.64 6.38
C LEU A 93 8.72 12.78 7.64
N ALA A 94 8.59 11.45 7.51
CA ALA A 94 8.82 10.52 8.61
C ALA A 94 10.25 10.61 9.16
N VAL A 95 11.24 10.68 8.28
CA VAL A 95 12.66 10.90 8.68
C VAL A 95 12.81 12.23 9.43
N LYS A 96 12.28 13.34 8.88
CA LYS A 96 12.34 14.68 9.50
C LYS A 96 11.64 14.74 10.86
N SER A 97 10.65 13.87 11.09
CA SER A 97 9.89 13.76 12.34
C SER A 97 10.46 12.69 13.30
N ASN A 98 11.64 12.13 13.01
CA ASN A 98 12.29 11.07 13.78
C ASN A 98 11.46 9.79 13.97
N VAL A 99 10.59 9.47 13.02
CA VAL A 99 9.90 8.17 12.95
C VAL A 99 10.93 7.04 12.92
N LYS A 100 10.68 5.98 13.68
CA LYS A 100 11.64 4.87 13.82
C LYS A 100 11.43 3.76 12.82
N ARG A 101 10.18 3.54 12.39
CA ARG A 101 9.81 2.44 11.51
C ARG A 101 8.84 2.89 10.43
N PHE A 102 9.09 2.47 9.22
CA PHE A 102 8.21 2.68 8.06
C PHE A 102 7.89 1.32 7.44
N VAL A 103 6.64 0.91 7.50
CA VAL A 103 6.14 -0.34 6.91
C VAL A 103 5.35 0.01 5.65
N PHE A 104 5.81 -0.47 4.51
CA PHE A 104 5.20 -0.23 3.21
C PHE A 104 4.52 -1.49 2.68
N VAL A 105 3.24 -1.39 2.38
CA VAL A 105 2.50 -2.46 1.70
C VAL A 105 2.62 -2.28 0.19
N SER A 106 3.47 -3.09 -0.39
CA SER A 106 3.71 -3.20 -1.82
C SER A 106 2.84 -4.29 -2.45
N SER A 107 3.34 -5.06 -3.38
CA SER A 107 2.66 -6.16 -4.07
C SER A 107 3.68 -7.14 -4.64
N VAL A 108 3.32 -8.41 -4.79
CA VAL A 108 4.12 -9.37 -5.59
C VAL A 108 4.38 -8.88 -7.00
N LYS A 109 3.47 -8.08 -7.59
CA LYS A 109 3.65 -7.48 -8.91
C LYS A 109 4.87 -6.54 -9.03
N ALA A 110 5.36 -6.03 -7.91
CA ALA A 110 6.59 -5.24 -7.87
C ALA A 110 7.85 -6.10 -8.10
N GLY A 111 7.83 -7.35 -7.66
CA GLY A 111 8.91 -8.33 -7.87
C GLY A 111 8.90 -9.01 -9.23
N GLY A 112 7.81 -8.90 -9.99
CA GLY A 112 7.60 -9.64 -11.23
C GLY A 112 7.16 -11.08 -11.00
N SER A 113 6.79 -11.76 -12.10
CA SER A 113 6.44 -13.18 -12.07
C SER A 113 7.69 -14.03 -12.21
N PRO A 114 7.96 -14.96 -11.28
CA PRO A 114 8.98 -15.98 -11.49
C PRO A 114 8.53 -16.95 -12.60
N ASP A 115 9.48 -17.73 -13.12
CA ASP A 115 9.15 -18.89 -13.95
C ASP A 115 8.21 -19.82 -13.17
N PHE A 116 7.25 -20.45 -13.87
CA PHE A 116 6.16 -21.23 -13.27
C PHE A 116 6.61 -22.38 -12.35
N GLU A 117 7.86 -22.80 -12.44
CA GLU A 117 8.42 -23.92 -11.67
C GLU A 117 9.19 -23.47 -10.41
N VAL A 118 9.36 -22.15 -10.17
CA VAL A 118 10.21 -21.65 -9.09
C VAL A 118 9.40 -20.74 -8.14
N CYS A 119 9.47 -21.04 -6.85
CA CYS A 119 8.99 -20.10 -5.82
C CYS A 119 10.00 -18.95 -5.69
N ALA A 120 9.60 -17.73 -6.05
CA ALA A 120 10.43 -16.55 -5.88
C ALA A 120 10.59 -16.19 -4.41
N SER A 121 11.82 -15.84 -4.02
CA SER A 121 12.15 -15.18 -2.76
C SER A 121 12.20 -13.66 -2.94
N GLU A 122 12.44 -12.93 -1.84
CA GLU A 122 12.58 -11.47 -1.87
C GLU A 122 13.82 -11.01 -2.66
N SER A 123 14.81 -11.85 -2.84
CA SER A 123 16.00 -11.59 -3.65
C SER A 123 15.79 -11.82 -5.14
N ASP A 124 14.79 -12.60 -5.52
CA ASP A 124 14.49 -12.88 -6.92
C ASP A 124 13.66 -11.73 -7.50
N GLN A 125 14.29 -10.96 -8.38
CA GLN A 125 13.70 -9.79 -8.98
C GLN A 125 13.51 -10.00 -10.47
N GLY A 126 12.25 -10.14 -10.88
CA GLY A 126 11.84 -10.17 -12.29
C GLY A 126 11.38 -8.78 -12.77
N ASP A 127 10.82 -8.75 -13.97
CA ASP A 127 10.22 -7.56 -14.55
C ASP A 127 8.88 -7.25 -13.87
N SER A 128 8.76 -6.05 -13.34
CA SER A 128 7.54 -5.60 -12.65
C SER A 128 6.33 -5.61 -13.58
N GLU A 129 5.18 -6.09 -13.09
CA GLU A 129 3.97 -6.26 -13.89
C GLU A 129 3.13 -4.98 -14.01
N GLY A 130 3.05 -4.45 -15.23
CA GLY A 130 2.21 -3.30 -15.57
C GLY A 130 2.63 -2.01 -14.84
N VAL A 131 1.87 -0.93 -15.04
CA VAL A 131 2.15 0.38 -14.41
C VAL A 131 2.08 0.29 -12.89
N TYR A 132 1.13 -0.46 -12.35
CA TYR A 132 1.00 -0.66 -10.90
C TYR A 132 2.24 -1.32 -10.30
N GLY A 133 2.68 -2.46 -10.85
CA GLY A 133 3.87 -3.15 -10.36
C GLY A 133 5.13 -2.29 -10.47
N LYS A 134 5.32 -1.58 -11.59
CA LYS A 134 6.46 -0.68 -11.82
C LYS A 134 6.49 0.46 -10.79
N THR A 135 5.36 1.13 -10.54
CA THR A 135 5.31 2.23 -9.56
C THR A 135 5.50 1.73 -8.13
N LYS A 136 4.98 0.55 -7.77
CA LYS A 136 5.25 -0.05 -6.46
C LYS A 136 6.73 -0.40 -6.31
N ARG A 137 7.36 -0.98 -7.34
CA ARG A 137 8.80 -1.29 -7.34
C ARG A 137 9.67 -0.05 -7.20
N GLU A 138 9.36 1.02 -7.94
CA GLU A 138 10.08 2.28 -7.82
C GLU A 138 9.99 2.86 -6.41
N ALA A 139 8.80 2.84 -5.82
CA ALA A 139 8.59 3.28 -4.43
C ALA A 139 9.40 2.45 -3.43
N GLU A 140 9.47 1.12 -3.60
CA GLU A 140 10.30 0.24 -2.77
C GLU A 140 11.76 0.64 -2.79
N LEU A 141 12.34 0.84 -3.99
CA LEU A 141 13.74 1.20 -4.14
C LEU A 141 14.07 2.53 -3.47
N LYS A 142 13.21 3.55 -3.67
CA LYS A 142 13.36 4.86 -3.03
C LYS A 142 13.25 4.78 -1.50
N LEU A 143 12.32 3.97 -0.99
CA LEU A 143 12.16 3.77 0.45
C LEU A 143 13.38 3.08 1.08
N LEU A 144 13.93 2.07 0.42
CA LEU A 144 15.14 1.38 0.90
C LEU A 144 16.34 2.33 0.94
N GLU A 145 16.50 3.18 -0.08
CA GLU A 145 17.54 4.22 -0.11
C GLU A 145 17.36 5.22 1.04
N ILE A 146 16.14 5.75 1.23
CA ILE A 146 15.83 6.66 2.35
C ILE A 146 16.14 6.00 3.68
N GLY A 147 15.75 4.74 3.87
CA GLY A 147 16.02 3.99 5.10
C GLY A 147 17.51 3.81 5.35
N GLN A 148 18.28 3.47 4.32
CA GLN A 148 19.73 3.28 4.39
C GLN A 148 20.46 4.59 4.78
N VAL A 149 20.07 5.71 4.17
CA VAL A 149 20.70 7.01 4.40
C VAL A 149 20.32 7.59 5.77
N SER A 150 19.06 7.45 6.18
CA SER A 150 18.54 8.08 7.41
C SER A 150 18.67 7.23 8.67
N GLY A 151 18.87 5.92 8.53
CA GLY A 151 18.80 4.96 9.63
C GLY A 151 17.38 4.61 10.08
N MET A 152 16.33 5.10 9.40
CA MET A 152 14.95 4.70 9.62
C MET A 152 14.77 3.24 9.18
N HIS A 153 14.19 2.41 10.05
CA HIS A 153 13.91 1.02 9.68
C HIS A 153 12.77 0.94 8.67
N VAL A 154 13.07 0.51 7.45
CA VAL A 154 12.08 0.30 6.39
C VAL A 154 11.79 -1.19 6.23
N SER A 155 10.51 -1.55 6.26
CA SER A 155 10.03 -2.90 5.96
C SER A 155 9.08 -2.84 4.77
N ILE A 156 9.30 -3.73 3.79
CA ILE A 156 8.44 -3.85 2.61
C ILE A 156 7.70 -5.17 2.68
N ILE A 157 6.39 -5.12 2.51
CA ILE A 157 5.53 -6.30 2.47
C ILE A 157 4.96 -6.42 1.06
N ARG A 158 5.21 -7.55 0.39
CA ARG A 158 4.67 -7.86 -0.94
C ARG A 158 3.57 -8.93 -0.82
N PRO A 159 2.33 -8.55 -0.50
CA PRO A 159 1.25 -9.51 -0.46
C PRO A 159 0.94 -10.03 -1.86
N SER A 160 0.59 -11.30 -1.95
CA SER A 160 -0.08 -11.90 -3.09
C SER A 160 -1.58 -11.56 -3.07
N LEU A 161 -2.43 -12.46 -3.52
CA LEU A 161 -3.88 -12.27 -3.43
C LEU A 161 -4.35 -12.31 -1.97
N VAL A 162 -4.82 -11.17 -1.47
CA VAL A 162 -5.36 -11.04 -0.11
C VAL A 162 -6.85 -11.33 -0.13
N TYR A 163 -7.31 -12.24 0.73
CA TYR A 163 -8.71 -12.63 0.84
C TYR A 163 -9.21 -12.60 2.29
N GLY A 164 -10.52 -12.64 2.46
CA GLY A 164 -11.18 -12.61 3.77
C GLY A 164 -12.62 -12.12 3.68
N PRO A 165 -13.32 -11.91 4.80
CA PRO A 165 -14.66 -11.32 4.81
C PRO A 165 -14.70 -9.99 4.03
N ASP A 166 -15.81 -9.73 3.35
CA ASP A 166 -16.02 -8.52 2.53
C ASP A 166 -15.02 -8.33 1.38
N ILE A 167 -14.50 -9.44 0.85
CA ILE A 167 -13.60 -9.42 -0.31
C ILE A 167 -14.28 -8.75 -1.50
N LYS A 168 -13.49 -8.03 -2.31
CA LYS A 168 -13.95 -7.31 -3.51
C LYS A 168 -13.23 -7.81 -4.76
N GLY A 169 -13.75 -7.42 -5.92
CA GLY A 169 -13.10 -7.71 -7.21
C GLY A 169 -13.30 -9.13 -7.69
N ASN A 170 -12.33 -9.67 -8.42
CA ASN A 170 -12.46 -10.94 -9.14
C ASN A 170 -12.78 -12.14 -8.24
N LEU A 171 -12.22 -12.17 -7.02
CA LEU A 171 -12.49 -13.25 -6.08
C LEU A 171 -13.95 -13.22 -5.59
N GLN A 172 -14.51 -12.03 -5.37
CA GLN A 172 -15.94 -11.90 -5.05
C GLN A 172 -16.82 -12.37 -6.20
N LEU A 173 -16.47 -12.01 -7.43
CA LEU A 173 -17.20 -12.47 -8.63
C LEU A 173 -17.13 -13.98 -8.77
N MET A 174 -15.97 -14.57 -8.54
CA MET A 174 -15.77 -16.02 -8.57
C MET A 174 -16.63 -16.72 -7.51
N LEU A 175 -16.59 -16.26 -6.25
CA LEU A 175 -17.40 -16.83 -5.18
C LEU A 175 -18.90 -16.71 -5.47
N SER A 176 -19.35 -15.54 -5.92
CA SER A 176 -20.75 -15.33 -6.32
C SER A 176 -21.18 -16.22 -7.51
N GLY A 177 -20.25 -16.49 -8.44
CA GLY A 177 -20.47 -17.44 -9.53
C GLY A 177 -20.66 -18.88 -9.04
N ILE A 178 -19.80 -19.30 -8.11
CA ILE A 178 -19.88 -20.64 -7.49
C ILE A 178 -21.21 -20.78 -6.72
N GLU A 179 -21.57 -19.80 -5.87
CA GLU A 179 -22.81 -19.80 -5.12
C GLU A 179 -24.07 -19.88 -6.01
N LYS A 180 -24.03 -19.26 -7.17
CA LYS A 180 -25.13 -19.29 -8.16
C LYS A 180 -25.12 -20.53 -9.05
N GLY A 181 -24.16 -21.45 -8.84
CA GLY A 181 -23.98 -22.63 -9.69
C GLY A 181 -23.48 -22.31 -11.11
N TRP A 182 -22.93 -21.11 -11.32
CA TRP A 182 -22.39 -20.66 -12.59
C TRP A 182 -20.88 -20.40 -12.43
N PHE A 183 -20.11 -21.45 -12.60
CA PHE A 183 -18.66 -21.34 -12.67
C PHE A 183 -18.17 -22.10 -13.90
N PRO A 184 -17.50 -21.49 -14.86
CA PRO A 184 -16.98 -22.19 -16.02
C PRO A 184 -15.92 -23.20 -15.55
N PRO A 185 -15.82 -24.38 -16.20
CA PRO A 185 -14.75 -25.32 -15.92
C PRO A 185 -13.40 -24.61 -16.11
N LEU A 186 -12.46 -24.89 -15.21
CA LEU A 186 -11.09 -24.42 -15.37
C LEU A 186 -10.49 -25.09 -16.61
N PRO A 187 -9.73 -24.38 -17.45
CA PRO A 187 -8.98 -25.01 -18.52
C PRO A 187 -7.99 -26.02 -17.93
N GLU A 188 -7.86 -27.20 -18.55
CA GLU A 188 -6.86 -28.22 -18.23
C GLU A 188 -5.45 -27.73 -18.53
#